data_4094ccfb533658f631ddb10543308ee5
#
_entry.id   4094ccfb533658f631ddb10543308ee5
#
_cell.length_a   1.000
_cell.length_b   1.000
_cell.length_c   1.000
_cell.angle_alpha   90.00
_cell.angle_beta   90.00
_cell.angle_gamma   90.00
#
_symmetry.space_group_name_H-M   'P 1'
#
loop_
_entity.id
_entity.type
_entity.pdbx_description
1 polymer ?
#
loop_
_entity_poly.entity_id
_entity_poly.type
_entity_poly.pdbx_seq_one_letter_code
_entity_poly.pdbx_strand_id
1 'polypeptide(L)'
;MKQLGAIMSSEIAETPKVFSAILDNSSAFDAIKDVLSEQKIQSVLILARGTSDNAAHYLKYLIETQIGLPVGLTSPSSVTVYKSELKYKSTLVIAISQSGQSPDLVHFATAAREANAYVISMTNDDSSPLAKIADHHFSLMAGPELAVAATKSYNAQLLVSYLLVCAWTGKKVNGAKIVEEAQRIASDSDLVAKAVVNTTRANEIVILGRGFAYPNAREAALKIQETCKISVQGLSTADYLHGPISALTADTQVFIVAPKHMPAESIVEATTKIRKTSPRIFWIGNGGTPTGSDIVLAGTNCDDEITSTLVDAMVLQRFALEFAVASGFDPDAPEGLSKVTLTY
;
A
#
# COMPACT_ATOMS: atom_id res chain seq x y z
N MET A 1 -0.10 -31.10 12.23
CA MET A 1 0.88 -29.99 12.04
C MET A 1 0.11 -28.71 11.83
N LYS A 2 0.53 -27.61 12.44
CA LYS A 2 -0.09 -26.29 12.17
C LYS A 2 0.17 -25.94 10.70
N GLN A 3 -0.88 -25.52 9.99
CA GLN A 3 -0.71 -25.03 8.61
C GLN A 3 -0.02 -23.67 8.65
N LEU A 4 1.11 -23.54 7.99
CA LEU A 4 1.86 -22.27 7.89
C LEU A 4 1.03 -21.25 7.11
N GLY A 5 1.01 -19.99 7.58
CA GLY A 5 0.34 -18.88 6.91
C GLY A 5 -1.19 -18.96 6.88
N ALA A 6 -1.82 -19.79 7.72
CA ALA A 6 -3.26 -19.96 7.70
C ALA A 6 -4.03 -18.67 8.07
N ILE A 7 -3.50 -17.89 9.02
CA ILE A 7 -4.10 -16.63 9.44
C ILE A 7 -3.98 -15.59 8.33
N MET A 8 -2.77 -15.35 7.82
CA MET A 8 -2.53 -14.40 6.73
C MET A 8 -3.35 -14.74 5.48
N SER A 9 -3.48 -16.04 5.15
CA SER A 9 -4.32 -16.52 4.03
C SER A 9 -5.79 -16.15 4.23
N SER A 10 -6.34 -16.41 5.44
CA SER A 10 -7.71 -16.05 5.78
C SER A 10 -7.95 -14.54 5.70
N GLU A 11 -7.01 -13.75 6.23
CA GLU A 11 -7.11 -12.30 6.23
C GLU A 11 -7.06 -11.69 4.82
N ILE A 12 -6.23 -12.23 3.92
CA ILE A 12 -6.24 -11.83 2.50
C ILE A 12 -7.59 -12.16 1.86
N ALA A 13 -8.15 -13.35 2.14
CA ALA A 13 -9.43 -13.78 1.60
C ALA A 13 -10.62 -12.96 2.14
N GLU A 14 -10.49 -12.29 3.28
CA GLU A 14 -11.50 -11.39 3.84
C GLU A 14 -11.58 -10.03 3.15
N THR A 15 -10.59 -9.63 2.34
CA THR A 15 -10.52 -8.31 1.69
C THR A 15 -11.80 -7.93 0.93
N PRO A 16 -12.44 -8.80 0.12
CA PRO A 16 -13.69 -8.44 -0.56
C PRO A 16 -14.82 -8.04 0.39
N LYS A 17 -14.92 -8.73 1.55
CA LYS A 17 -15.89 -8.39 2.60
C LYS A 17 -15.56 -7.05 3.25
N VAL A 18 -14.29 -6.78 3.51
CA VAL A 18 -13.83 -5.49 4.03
C VAL A 18 -14.17 -4.36 3.05
N PHE A 19 -13.93 -4.56 1.76
CA PHE A 19 -14.29 -3.59 0.73
C PHE A 19 -15.80 -3.32 0.70
N SER A 20 -16.62 -4.35 0.77
CA SER A 20 -18.08 -4.19 0.82
C SER A 20 -18.49 -3.37 2.05
N ALA A 21 -17.96 -3.69 3.23
CA ALA A 21 -18.31 -2.96 4.46
C ALA A 21 -17.93 -1.47 4.39
N ILE A 22 -16.77 -1.13 3.84
CA ILE A 22 -16.32 0.25 3.65
C ILE A 22 -17.24 0.98 2.65
N LEU A 23 -17.58 0.35 1.53
CA LEU A 23 -18.42 0.92 0.49
C LEU A 23 -19.86 1.12 0.96
N ASP A 24 -20.40 0.19 1.75
CA ASP A 24 -21.74 0.30 2.36
C ASP A 24 -21.80 1.47 3.36
N ASN A 25 -20.65 1.85 3.96
CA ASN A 25 -20.51 2.98 4.87
C ASN A 25 -19.99 4.25 4.18
N SER A 26 -20.04 4.33 2.86
CA SER A 26 -19.45 5.45 2.09
C SER A 26 -20.08 6.81 2.39
N SER A 27 -21.29 6.87 2.95
CA SER A 27 -21.92 8.10 3.43
C SER A 27 -21.09 8.83 4.52
N ALA A 28 -20.20 8.12 5.22
CA ALA A 28 -19.25 8.74 6.16
C ALA A 28 -18.33 9.78 5.51
N PHE A 29 -18.18 9.74 4.17
CA PHE A 29 -17.36 10.67 3.41
C PHE A 29 -18.15 11.89 2.86
N ASP A 30 -19.47 11.91 2.92
CA ASP A 30 -20.30 12.90 2.23
C ASP A 30 -19.99 14.34 2.63
N ALA A 31 -19.75 14.60 3.92
CA ALA A 31 -19.47 15.93 4.43
C ALA A 31 -18.03 16.42 4.21
N ILE A 32 -17.11 15.53 3.77
CA ILE A 32 -15.67 15.87 3.80
C ILE A 32 -15.31 17.00 2.84
N LYS A 33 -15.99 17.10 1.70
CA LYS A 33 -15.77 18.15 0.72
C LYS A 33 -16.02 19.53 1.29
N ASP A 34 -17.14 19.69 1.99
CA ASP A 34 -17.54 20.97 2.58
C ASP A 34 -16.60 21.34 3.72
N VAL A 35 -16.28 20.38 4.60
CA VAL A 35 -15.33 20.54 5.69
C VAL A 35 -13.96 21.01 5.18
N LEU A 36 -13.39 20.34 4.17
CA LEU A 36 -12.07 20.68 3.64
C LEU A 36 -12.08 22.02 2.86
N SER A 37 -13.20 22.37 2.24
CA SER A 37 -13.38 23.68 1.60
C SER A 37 -13.37 24.82 2.62
N GLU A 38 -14.04 24.65 3.77
CA GLU A 38 -14.05 25.62 4.86
C GLU A 38 -12.65 25.83 5.46
N GLN A 39 -11.85 24.77 5.57
CA GLN A 39 -10.49 24.81 6.11
C GLN A 39 -9.48 25.52 5.19
N LYS A 40 -9.84 25.81 3.92
CA LYS A 40 -8.97 26.46 2.93
C LYS A 40 -7.61 25.79 2.82
N ILE A 41 -7.60 24.46 2.70
CA ILE A 41 -6.39 23.64 2.65
C ILE A 41 -5.50 24.06 1.47
N GLN A 42 -4.22 24.30 1.72
CA GLN A 42 -3.21 24.66 0.73
C GLN A 42 -2.14 23.60 0.56
N SER A 43 -1.95 22.73 1.55
CA SER A 43 -0.98 21.65 1.53
C SER A 43 -1.47 20.47 2.34
N VAL A 44 -1.00 19.29 2.00
CA VAL A 44 -1.31 18.05 2.71
C VAL A 44 -0.02 17.40 3.20
N LEU A 45 -0.05 16.92 4.44
CA LEU A 45 1.02 16.10 5.02
C LEU A 45 0.42 14.75 5.43
N ILE A 46 1.08 13.66 5.06
CA ILE A 46 0.63 12.32 5.43
C ILE A 46 1.58 11.75 6.47
N LEU A 47 1.00 11.27 7.56
CA LEU A 47 1.69 10.74 8.73
C LEU A 47 1.44 9.23 8.81
N ALA A 48 2.47 8.41 8.64
CA ALA A 48 2.37 6.95 8.64
C ALA A 48 3.71 6.27 8.94
N ARG A 49 3.67 4.93 9.15
CA ARG A 49 4.83 4.05 9.30
C ARG A 49 4.58 2.70 8.64
N GLY A 50 5.66 2.03 8.20
CA GLY A 50 5.61 0.66 7.69
C GLY A 50 4.63 0.49 6.52
N THR A 51 3.77 -0.51 6.60
CA THR A 51 2.70 -0.77 5.61
C THR A 51 1.80 0.45 5.39
N SER A 52 1.46 1.19 6.44
CA SER A 52 0.65 2.41 6.31
C SER A 52 1.39 3.53 5.59
N ASP A 53 2.74 3.60 5.66
CA ASP A 53 3.55 4.54 4.86
C ASP A 53 3.50 4.19 3.36
N ASN A 54 3.42 2.91 3.03
CA ASN A 54 3.20 2.49 1.64
C ASN A 54 1.80 2.92 1.14
N ALA A 55 0.75 2.81 1.96
CA ALA A 55 -0.57 3.36 1.64
C ALA A 55 -0.55 4.90 1.55
N ALA A 56 0.27 5.57 2.36
CA ALA A 56 0.46 7.02 2.28
C ALA A 56 1.01 7.48 0.92
N HIS A 57 1.89 6.70 0.30
CA HIS A 57 2.35 6.98 -1.06
C HIS A 57 1.22 6.90 -2.10
N TYR A 58 0.27 5.96 -1.95
CA TYR A 58 -0.91 5.89 -2.82
C TYR A 58 -1.80 7.12 -2.66
N LEU A 59 -2.11 7.50 -1.42
CA LEU A 59 -2.89 8.71 -1.13
C LEU A 59 -2.19 9.98 -1.64
N LYS A 60 -0.85 10.04 -1.53
CA LYS A 60 -0.06 11.14 -2.09
C LYS A 60 -0.31 11.30 -3.58
N TYR A 61 -0.18 10.22 -4.37
CA TYR A 61 -0.46 10.27 -5.81
C TYR A 61 -1.91 10.66 -6.10
N LEU A 62 -2.88 10.16 -5.34
CA LEU A 62 -4.29 10.52 -5.50
C LEU A 62 -4.50 12.03 -5.33
N ILE A 63 -3.99 12.64 -4.26
CA ILE A 63 -4.17 14.05 -3.97
C ILE A 63 -3.44 14.91 -5.02
N GLU A 64 -2.19 14.60 -5.33
CA GLU A 64 -1.40 15.38 -6.29
C GLU A 64 -2.01 15.34 -7.70
N THR A 65 -2.54 14.18 -8.14
CA THR A 65 -3.07 14.04 -9.51
C THR A 65 -4.53 14.42 -9.65
N GLN A 66 -5.35 14.24 -8.62
CA GLN A 66 -6.80 14.45 -8.72
C GLN A 66 -7.25 15.79 -8.11
N ILE A 67 -6.49 16.36 -7.16
CA ILE A 67 -6.82 17.61 -6.48
C ILE A 67 -5.82 18.71 -6.86
N GLY A 68 -4.55 18.35 -7.14
CA GLY A 68 -3.50 19.29 -7.52
C GLY A 68 -2.84 20.01 -6.32
N LEU A 69 -3.04 19.52 -5.10
CA LEU A 69 -2.38 20.08 -3.92
C LEU A 69 -1.01 19.43 -3.69
N PRO A 70 -0.01 20.20 -3.20
CA PRO A 70 1.28 19.63 -2.81
C PRO A 70 1.13 18.71 -1.59
N VAL A 71 1.79 17.53 -1.66
CA VAL A 71 1.73 16.53 -0.58
C VAL A 71 3.12 16.15 -0.11
N GLY A 72 3.36 16.26 1.19
CA GLY A 72 4.56 15.77 1.87
C GLY A 72 4.28 14.51 2.71
N LEU A 73 5.29 13.66 2.87
CA LEU A 73 5.31 12.64 3.92
C LEU A 73 6.03 13.22 5.13
N THR A 74 5.47 13.01 6.32
CA THR A 74 6.03 13.62 7.54
C THR A 74 7.24 12.85 8.07
N SER A 75 8.04 13.54 8.86
CA SER A 75 9.11 12.95 9.68
C SER A 75 8.76 13.10 11.16
N PRO A 76 8.09 12.15 11.81
CA PRO A 76 7.69 12.27 13.22
C PRO A 76 8.83 12.64 14.17
N SER A 77 10.06 12.23 13.87
CA SER A 77 11.25 12.60 14.62
C SER A 77 11.50 14.11 14.69
N SER A 78 10.99 14.90 13.76
CA SER A 78 11.09 16.37 13.84
C SER A 78 10.45 16.91 15.13
N VAL A 79 9.37 16.29 15.57
CA VAL A 79 8.67 16.63 16.82
C VAL A 79 9.17 15.79 17.99
N THR A 80 9.22 14.47 17.83
CA THR A 80 9.50 13.56 18.96
C THR A 80 10.95 13.64 19.44
N VAL A 81 11.90 13.84 18.54
CA VAL A 81 13.35 13.90 18.84
C VAL A 81 13.83 15.35 18.87
N TYR A 82 13.60 16.11 17.79
CA TYR A 82 14.15 17.45 17.63
C TYR A 82 13.31 18.55 18.27
N LYS A 83 12.10 18.26 18.80
CA LYS A 83 11.21 19.21 19.47
C LYS A 83 10.92 20.47 18.64
N SER A 84 10.84 20.32 17.32
CA SER A 84 10.61 21.44 16.41
C SER A 84 9.21 22.02 16.58
N GLU A 85 9.11 23.34 16.52
CA GLU A 85 7.81 24.04 16.45
C GLU A 85 7.24 23.90 15.04
N LEU A 86 5.98 23.45 14.93
CA LEU A 86 5.29 23.29 13.67
C LEU A 86 4.53 24.59 13.30
N LYS A 87 4.40 24.88 12.00
CA LYS A 87 3.65 26.02 11.45
C LYS A 87 2.69 25.53 10.38
N TYR A 88 1.58 24.92 10.78
CA TYR A 88 0.71 24.13 9.93
C TYR A 88 -0.66 24.75 9.65
N LYS A 89 -0.75 26.09 9.71
CA LYS A 89 -1.96 26.81 9.30
C LYS A 89 -2.30 26.47 7.82
N SER A 90 -3.57 26.17 7.55
CA SER A 90 -4.06 25.75 6.23
C SER A 90 -3.43 24.45 5.70
N THR A 91 -2.90 23.62 6.59
CA THR A 91 -2.36 22.30 6.29
C THR A 91 -3.33 21.23 6.75
N LEU A 92 -3.61 20.27 5.90
CA LEU A 92 -4.29 19.03 6.26
C LEU A 92 -3.24 18.00 6.64
N VAL A 93 -3.36 17.41 7.83
CA VAL A 93 -2.55 16.24 8.22
C VAL A 93 -3.43 15.01 8.18
N ILE A 94 -3.05 14.01 7.39
CA ILE A 94 -3.76 12.72 7.31
C ILE A 94 -2.89 11.65 7.95
N ALA A 95 -3.35 11.13 9.08
CA ALA A 95 -2.64 10.11 9.85
C ALA A 95 -3.21 8.72 9.55
N ILE A 96 -2.39 7.84 8.98
CA ILE A 96 -2.77 6.48 8.59
C ILE A 96 -2.06 5.47 9.50
N SER A 97 -2.82 4.65 10.21
CA SER A 97 -2.28 3.64 11.11
C SER A 97 -3.28 2.50 11.30
N GLN A 98 -2.83 1.24 11.21
CA GLN A 98 -3.71 0.10 11.49
C GLN A 98 -4.22 0.14 12.95
N SER A 99 -3.33 0.26 13.92
CA SER A 99 -3.69 0.23 15.35
C SER A 99 -4.09 1.60 15.93
N GLY A 100 -3.63 2.70 15.33
CA GLY A 100 -3.78 4.05 15.88
C GLY A 100 -3.09 4.28 17.22
N GLN A 101 -2.14 3.40 17.62
CA GLN A 101 -1.53 3.38 18.94
C GLN A 101 -0.05 3.77 18.97
N SER A 102 0.63 3.90 17.82
CA SER A 102 2.06 4.23 17.77
C SER A 102 2.34 5.58 18.42
N PRO A 103 3.17 5.64 19.48
CA PRO A 103 3.37 6.87 20.26
C PRO A 103 3.90 8.04 19.46
N ASP A 104 4.81 7.81 18.52
CA ASP A 104 5.38 8.86 17.67
C ASP A 104 4.32 9.47 16.73
N LEU A 105 3.40 8.67 16.21
CA LEU A 105 2.30 9.17 15.37
C LEU A 105 1.31 9.98 16.18
N VAL A 106 0.92 9.49 17.36
CA VAL A 106 0.02 10.20 18.30
C VAL A 106 0.63 11.54 18.71
N HIS A 107 1.91 11.55 19.07
CA HIS A 107 2.63 12.77 19.48
C HIS A 107 2.69 13.80 18.35
N PHE A 108 3.03 13.35 17.11
CA PHE A 108 3.08 14.24 15.96
C PHE A 108 1.70 14.80 15.62
N ALA A 109 0.66 13.96 15.59
CA ALA A 109 -0.71 14.40 15.30
C ALA A 109 -1.21 15.44 16.33
N THR A 110 -0.89 15.24 17.61
CA THR A 110 -1.21 16.21 18.67
C THR A 110 -0.52 17.55 18.41
N ALA A 111 0.79 17.54 18.19
CA ALA A 111 1.55 18.76 17.89
C ALA A 111 1.08 19.46 16.61
N ALA A 112 0.70 18.70 15.59
CA ALA A 112 0.16 19.25 14.35
C ALA A 112 -1.16 19.98 14.57
N ARG A 113 -2.07 19.39 15.37
CA ARG A 113 -3.35 20.01 15.74
C ARG A 113 -3.14 21.27 16.56
N GLU A 114 -2.23 21.25 17.53
CA GLU A 114 -1.84 22.44 18.32
C GLU A 114 -1.23 23.55 17.43
N ALA A 115 -0.58 23.17 16.32
CA ALA A 115 -0.07 24.08 15.31
C ALA A 115 -1.12 24.55 14.28
N ASN A 116 -2.41 24.32 14.54
CA ASN A 116 -3.57 24.70 13.71
C ASN A 116 -3.67 23.95 12.37
N ALA A 117 -3.12 22.72 12.27
CA ALA A 117 -3.48 21.81 11.20
C ALA A 117 -4.89 21.27 11.42
N TYR A 118 -5.60 20.97 10.33
CA TYR A 118 -6.76 20.09 10.38
C TYR A 118 -6.28 18.63 10.30
N VAL A 119 -6.67 17.80 11.26
CA VAL A 119 -6.17 16.43 11.37
C VAL A 119 -7.26 15.43 11.02
N ILE A 120 -7.00 14.60 10.01
CA ILE A 120 -7.80 13.41 9.68
C ILE A 120 -7.03 12.17 10.12
N SER A 121 -7.72 11.19 10.72
CA SER A 121 -7.15 9.87 11.00
C SER A 121 -7.88 8.77 10.23
N MET A 122 -7.12 7.73 9.83
CA MET A 122 -7.62 6.49 9.24
C MET A 122 -7.07 5.34 10.09
N THR A 123 -7.91 4.74 10.95
CA THR A 123 -7.48 3.63 11.81
C THR A 123 -8.51 2.50 11.83
N ASN A 124 -8.06 1.31 12.24
CA ASN A 124 -8.92 0.13 12.38
C ASN A 124 -9.53 0.01 13.80
N ASP A 125 -9.19 0.93 14.67
CA ASP A 125 -9.74 1.05 16.03
C ASP A 125 -10.24 2.47 16.26
N ASP A 126 -11.55 2.64 16.21
CA ASP A 126 -12.24 3.94 16.38
C ASP A 126 -12.05 4.51 17.80
N SER A 127 -11.63 3.68 18.76
CA SER A 127 -11.33 4.07 20.14
C SER A 127 -9.85 4.43 20.35
N SER A 128 -9.01 4.27 19.34
CA SER A 128 -7.56 4.49 19.42
C SER A 128 -7.19 5.93 19.80
N PRO A 129 -6.03 6.16 20.40
CA PRO A 129 -5.54 7.52 20.71
C PRO A 129 -5.52 8.43 19.47
N LEU A 130 -5.11 7.90 18.31
CA LEU A 130 -5.02 8.66 17.07
C LEU A 130 -6.41 9.06 16.55
N ALA A 131 -7.41 8.17 16.66
CA ALA A 131 -8.81 8.48 16.30
C ALA A 131 -9.39 9.59 17.18
N LYS A 132 -9.08 9.58 18.47
CA LYS A 132 -9.58 10.58 19.45
C LYS A 132 -8.96 11.97 19.28
N ILE A 133 -7.75 12.08 18.77
CA ILE A 133 -7.05 13.35 18.55
C ILE A 133 -7.53 14.02 17.27
N ALA A 134 -7.91 13.26 16.26
CA ALA A 134 -8.28 13.78 14.95
C ALA A 134 -9.55 14.65 15.00
N ASP A 135 -9.60 15.65 14.14
CA ASP A 135 -10.80 16.47 13.91
C ASP A 135 -11.85 15.70 13.12
N HIS A 136 -11.40 14.73 12.28
CA HIS A 136 -12.24 13.79 11.58
C HIS A 136 -11.58 12.40 11.53
N HIS A 137 -12.39 11.34 11.68
CA HIS A 137 -11.89 9.96 11.69
C HIS A 137 -12.63 9.11 10.67
N PHE A 138 -11.87 8.31 9.91
CA PHE A 138 -12.39 7.26 9.03
C PHE A 138 -11.97 5.89 9.55
N SER A 139 -12.97 5.04 9.83
CA SER A 139 -12.73 3.65 10.20
C SER A 139 -12.28 2.83 9.00
N LEU A 140 -11.27 1.98 9.17
CA LEU A 140 -10.84 1.02 8.14
C LEU A 140 -11.75 -0.19 8.03
N MET A 141 -12.59 -0.45 9.04
CA MET A 141 -13.57 -1.54 9.07
C MET A 141 -13.01 -2.92 8.70
N ALA A 142 -11.68 -3.11 8.85
CA ALA A 142 -11.00 -4.34 8.46
C ALA A 142 -11.21 -5.49 9.46
N GLY A 143 -11.81 -5.21 10.62
CA GLY A 143 -11.95 -6.19 11.68
C GLY A 143 -10.60 -6.61 12.29
N PRO A 144 -10.58 -7.64 13.15
CA PRO A 144 -9.33 -8.12 13.73
C PRO A 144 -8.35 -8.61 12.67
N GLU A 145 -7.09 -8.17 12.74
CA GLU A 145 -5.98 -8.62 11.90
C GLU A 145 -4.88 -9.14 12.80
N LEU A 146 -4.67 -10.46 12.79
CA LEU A 146 -3.86 -11.19 13.76
C LEU A 146 -2.47 -11.58 13.23
N ALA A 147 -2.34 -11.81 11.91
CA ALA A 147 -1.03 -12.03 11.31
C ALA A 147 -0.14 -10.80 11.53
N VAL A 148 1.14 -11.00 11.79
CA VAL A 148 2.08 -9.88 12.00
C VAL A 148 2.18 -9.02 10.76
N ALA A 149 2.34 -9.65 9.60
CA ALA A 149 2.35 -8.97 8.31
C ALA A 149 0.94 -8.48 7.95
N ALA A 150 0.74 -7.17 7.87
CA ALA A 150 -0.54 -6.56 7.54
C ALA A 150 -0.95 -6.86 6.09
N THR A 151 -2.23 -7.14 5.86
CA THR A 151 -2.80 -7.46 4.54
C THR A 151 -4.11 -6.72 4.27
N LYS A 152 -5.23 -7.19 4.82
CA LYS A 152 -6.55 -6.58 4.59
C LYS A 152 -6.65 -5.14 5.10
N SER A 153 -5.90 -4.80 6.17
CA SER A 153 -5.87 -3.43 6.65
C SER A 153 -5.14 -2.48 5.69
N TYR A 154 -4.10 -2.95 4.98
CA TYR A 154 -3.47 -2.19 3.89
C TYR A 154 -4.46 -1.93 2.75
N ASN A 155 -5.17 -2.98 2.30
CA ASN A 155 -6.18 -2.86 1.25
C ASN A 155 -7.31 -1.91 1.67
N ALA A 156 -7.73 -1.95 2.95
CA ALA A 156 -8.70 -1.01 3.53
C ALA A 156 -8.17 0.44 3.48
N GLN A 157 -6.90 0.67 3.85
CA GLN A 157 -6.27 1.99 3.78
C GLN A 157 -6.25 2.55 2.35
N LEU A 158 -5.98 1.71 1.34
CA LEU A 158 -6.05 2.12 -0.06
C LEU A 158 -7.47 2.52 -0.46
N LEU A 159 -8.49 1.72 -0.11
CA LEU A 159 -9.88 2.01 -0.46
C LEU A 159 -10.39 3.26 0.26
N VAL A 160 -10.15 3.41 1.56
CA VAL A 160 -10.53 4.61 2.33
C VAL A 160 -9.85 5.86 1.76
N SER A 161 -8.57 5.78 1.37
CA SER A 161 -7.85 6.85 0.70
C SER A 161 -8.48 7.24 -0.63
N TYR A 162 -8.89 6.25 -1.43
CA TYR A 162 -9.58 6.46 -2.70
C TYR A 162 -10.94 7.13 -2.50
N LEU A 163 -11.75 6.64 -1.55
CA LEU A 163 -13.06 7.20 -1.23
C LEU A 163 -12.96 8.64 -0.72
N LEU A 164 -11.97 8.94 0.13
CA LEU A 164 -11.71 10.30 0.60
C LEU A 164 -11.49 11.26 -0.57
N VAL A 165 -10.64 10.89 -1.53
CA VAL A 165 -10.34 11.76 -2.67
C VAL A 165 -11.53 11.84 -3.65
N CYS A 166 -12.26 10.74 -3.85
CA CYS A 166 -13.49 10.76 -4.65
C CYS A 166 -14.54 11.68 -4.05
N ALA A 167 -14.76 11.62 -2.74
CA ALA A 167 -15.69 12.51 -2.03
C ALA A 167 -15.23 13.98 -2.12
N TRP A 168 -13.95 14.24 -1.90
CA TRP A 168 -13.37 15.59 -2.00
C TRP A 168 -13.56 16.21 -3.39
N THR A 169 -13.38 15.41 -4.44
CA THR A 169 -13.53 15.86 -5.84
C THR A 169 -14.95 15.74 -6.40
N GLY A 170 -15.85 15.05 -5.70
CA GLY A 170 -17.20 14.74 -6.19
C GLY A 170 -17.25 13.65 -7.26
N LYS A 171 -16.21 12.82 -7.39
CA LYS A 171 -16.17 11.69 -8.33
C LYS A 171 -17.01 10.52 -7.83
N LYS A 172 -17.69 9.85 -8.79
CA LYS A 172 -18.44 8.63 -8.51
C LYS A 172 -17.50 7.42 -8.44
N VAL A 173 -17.81 6.46 -7.57
CA VAL A 173 -17.08 5.23 -7.38
C VAL A 173 -17.87 4.05 -7.94
N ASN A 174 -17.22 3.21 -8.75
CA ASN A 174 -17.76 1.91 -9.16
C ASN A 174 -17.36 0.83 -8.14
N GLY A 175 -17.96 0.89 -6.95
CA GLY A 175 -17.66 -0.03 -5.84
C GLY A 175 -17.95 -1.48 -6.18
N ALA A 176 -19.02 -1.75 -6.93
CA ALA A 176 -19.37 -3.11 -7.33
C ALA A 176 -18.26 -3.79 -8.14
N LYS A 177 -17.63 -3.05 -9.06
CA LYS A 177 -16.51 -3.60 -9.85
C LYS A 177 -15.26 -3.87 -9.01
N ILE A 178 -14.97 -3.03 -8.04
CA ILE A 178 -13.85 -3.23 -7.10
C ILE A 178 -14.06 -4.51 -6.29
N VAL A 179 -15.26 -4.73 -5.74
CA VAL A 179 -15.59 -5.93 -4.97
C VAL A 179 -15.58 -7.19 -5.83
N GLU A 180 -16.14 -7.13 -7.04
CA GLU A 180 -16.13 -8.24 -8.01
C GLU A 180 -14.71 -8.71 -8.31
N GLU A 181 -13.80 -7.78 -8.63
CA GLU A 181 -12.43 -8.12 -8.95
C GLU A 181 -11.66 -8.63 -7.71
N ALA A 182 -11.88 -8.04 -6.54
CA ALA A 182 -11.31 -8.54 -5.29
C ALA A 182 -11.78 -9.98 -4.99
N GLN A 183 -13.07 -10.28 -5.22
CA GLN A 183 -13.61 -11.63 -5.06
C GLN A 183 -12.99 -12.61 -6.04
N ARG A 184 -12.78 -12.21 -7.30
CA ARG A 184 -12.12 -13.03 -8.31
C ARG A 184 -10.70 -13.39 -7.89
N ILE A 185 -9.90 -12.39 -7.44
CA ILE A 185 -8.53 -12.61 -6.96
C ILE A 185 -8.51 -13.51 -5.71
N ALA A 186 -9.43 -13.30 -4.77
CA ALA A 186 -9.51 -14.11 -3.55
C ALA A 186 -9.84 -15.58 -3.83
N SER A 187 -10.60 -15.86 -4.90
CA SER A 187 -11.09 -17.21 -5.25
C SER A 187 -10.13 -18.00 -6.16
N ASP A 188 -9.12 -17.36 -6.76
CA ASP A 188 -8.18 -18.02 -7.69
C ASP A 188 -7.05 -18.71 -6.91
N SER A 189 -7.12 -20.04 -6.79
CA SER A 189 -6.13 -20.85 -6.04
C SER A 189 -4.74 -20.86 -6.68
N ASP A 190 -4.65 -20.72 -7.99
CA ASP A 190 -3.40 -20.92 -8.75
C ASP A 190 -2.72 -19.61 -9.18
N LEU A 191 -3.31 -18.47 -8.79
CA LEU A 191 -2.94 -17.13 -9.21
C LEU A 191 -1.43 -16.85 -9.21
N VAL A 192 -0.72 -17.31 -8.20
CA VAL A 192 0.71 -17.02 -8.01
C VAL A 192 1.63 -18.24 -8.09
N ALA A 193 1.08 -19.44 -8.24
CA ALA A 193 1.82 -20.72 -8.16
C ALA A 193 3.04 -20.77 -9.09
N LYS A 194 2.88 -20.35 -10.35
CA LYS A 194 3.97 -20.32 -11.33
C LYS A 194 5.10 -19.37 -10.90
N ALA A 195 4.76 -18.21 -10.33
CA ALA A 195 5.76 -17.26 -9.87
C ALA A 195 6.51 -17.80 -8.64
N VAL A 196 5.80 -18.38 -7.69
CA VAL A 196 6.38 -18.97 -6.48
C VAL A 196 7.40 -20.03 -6.82
N VAL A 197 7.07 -21.01 -7.67
CA VAL A 197 7.99 -22.09 -8.08
C VAL A 197 9.26 -21.55 -8.73
N ASN A 198 9.16 -20.44 -9.48
CA ASN A 198 10.30 -19.84 -10.15
C ASN A 198 11.14 -18.91 -9.23
N THR A 199 10.61 -18.55 -8.06
CA THR A 199 11.25 -17.59 -7.13
C THR A 199 11.88 -18.27 -5.90
N THR A 200 11.48 -19.47 -5.52
CA THR A 200 11.93 -20.17 -4.29
C THR A 200 13.44 -20.35 -4.12
N ARG A 201 14.22 -20.07 -5.15
CA ARG A 201 15.71 -20.12 -5.11
C ARG A 201 16.35 -18.76 -5.33
N ALA A 202 15.57 -17.67 -5.30
CA ALA A 202 16.09 -16.33 -5.51
C ALA A 202 16.93 -15.85 -4.32
N ASN A 203 18.12 -15.35 -4.62
CA ASN A 203 18.99 -14.70 -3.63
C ASN A 203 18.79 -13.17 -3.63
N GLU A 204 18.28 -12.61 -4.72
CA GLU A 204 18.08 -11.18 -4.91
C GLU A 204 16.77 -10.90 -5.66
N ILE A 205 15.93 -10.08 -5.08
CA ILE A 205 14.64 -9.67 -5.66
C ILE A 205 14.58 -8.14 -5.67
N VAL A 206 14.18 -7.59 -6.82
CA VAL A 206 13.84 -6.17 -6.97
C VAL A 206 12.41 -6.06 -7.47
N ILE A 207 11.60 -5.22 -6.83
CA ILE A 207 10.21 -5.00 -7.21
C ILE A 207 10.06 -3.55 -7.64
N LEU A 208 9.62 -3.35 -8.86
CA LEU A 208 9.53 -2.04 -9.50
C LEU A 208 8.08 -1.66 -9.77
N GLY A 209 7.76 -0.39 -9.52
CA GLY A 209 6.49 0.21 -9.88
C GLY A 209 6.69 1.65 -10.34
N ARG A 210 5.71 2.23 -11.03
CA ARG A 210 5.69 3.64 -11.42
C ARG A 210 4.34 4.25 -11.08
N GLY A 211 4.30 5.53 -10.69
CA GLY A 211 3.04 6.20 -10.39
C GLY A 211 2.26 5.44 -9.30
N PHE A 212 1.01 5.12 -9.57
CA PHE A 212 0.15 4.39 -8.64
C PHE A 212 0.61 2.96 -8.32
N ALA A 213 1.45 2.35 -9.17
CA ALA A 213 2.01 1.03 -8.90
C ALA A 213 3.16 1.03 -7.87
N TYR A 214 3.82 2.18 -7.65
CA TYR A 214 4.97 2.28 -6.75
C TYR A 214 4.66 1.93 -5.29
N PRO A 215 3.55 2.36 -4.68
CA PRO A 215 3.15 1.93 -3.35
C PRO A 215 3.08 0.41 -3.20
N ASN A 216 2.49 -0.27 -4.16
CA ASN A 216 2.39 -1.73 -4.16
C ASN A 216 3.74 -2.43 -4.33
N ALA A 217 4.66 -1.86 -5.10
CA ALA A 217 6.03 -2.39 -5.21
C ALA A 217 6.77 -2.31 -3.87
N ARG A 218 6.63 -1.20 -3.15
CA ARG A 218 7.17 -1.04 -1.78
C ARG A 218 6.54 -2.00 -0.79
N GLU A 219 5.21 -2.13 -0.83
CA GLU A 219 4.48 -3.02 0.09
C GLU A 219 4.84 -4.49 -0.13
N ALA A 220 4.94 -4.94 -1.39
CA ALA A 220 5.37 -6.28 -1.71
C ALA A 220 6.80 -6.58 -1.21
N ALA A 221 7.72 -5.63 -1.39
CA ALA A 221 9.07 -5.75 -0.85
C ALA A 221 9.06 -5.88 0.67
N LEU A 222 8.29 -5.04 1.37
CA LEU A 222 8.14 -5.11 2.82
C LEU A 222 7.57 -6.47 3.26
N LYS A 223 6.51 -6.95 2.62
CA LYS A 223 5.90 -8.26 2.96
C LYS A 223 6.89 -9.41 2.80
N ILE A 224 7.68 -9.44 1.72
CA ILE A 224 8.69 -10.48 1.52
C ILE A 224 9.82 -10.35 2.56
N GLN A 225 10.27 -9.16 2.88
CA GLN A 225 11.27 -8.95 3.95
C GLN A 225 10.77 -9.49 5.29
N GLU A 226 9.54 -9.15 5.66
CA GLU A 226 8.93 -9.57 6.93
C GLU A 226 8.73 -11.09 7.00
N THR A 227 8.33 -11.73 5.89
CA THR A 227 7.89 -13.13 5.92
C THR A 227 8.93 -14.14 5.43
N CYS A 228 9.91 -13.73 4.62
CA CYS A 228 10.85 -14.64 3.95
C CYS A 228 12.32 -14.44 4.38
N LYS A 229 12.63 -13.45 5.21
CA LYS A 229 14.01 -13.12 5.64
C LYS A 229 14.96 -12.83 4.46
N ILE A 230 14.46 -12.28 3.37
CA ILE A 230 15.21 -11.91 2.18
C ILE A 230 15.24 -10.39 2.06
N SER A 231 16.41 -9.81 1.77
CA SER A 231 16.51 -8.38 1.45
C SER A 231 15.92 -8.15 0.07
N VAL A 232 14.84 -7.35 0.00
CA VAL A 232 14.12 -7.03 -1.23
C VAL A 232 14.00 -5.51 -1.34
N GLN A 233 14.20 -4.97 -2.53
CA GLN A 233 14.04 -3.55 -2.79
C GLN A 233 12.73 -3.29 -3.54
N GLY A 234 11.91 -2.37 -3.02
CA GLY A 234 10.72 -1.85 -3.70
C GLY A 234 11.01 -0.43 -4.17
N LEU A 235 11.18 -0.21 -5.47
CA LEU A 235 11.64 1.06 -6.04
C LEU A 235 10.70 1.57 -7.14
N SER A 236 10.71 2.90 -7.32
CA SER A 236 10.19 3.50 -8.55
C SER A 236 11.09 3.11 -9.72
N THR A 237 10.49 2.78 -10.88
CA THR A 237 11.27 2.49 -12.10
C THR A 237 12.22 3.63 -12.48
N ALA A 238 11.81 4.89 -12.23
CA ALA A 238 12.67 6.04 -12.48
C ALA A 238 13.87 6.06 -11.54
N ASP A 239 13.66 5.92 -10.24
CA ASP A 239 14.74 5.93 -9.24
C ASP A 239 15.70 4.76 -9.46
N TYR A 240 15.16 3.60 -9.88
CA TYR A 240 15.97 2.44 -10.21
C TYR A 240 16.97 2.72 -11.34
N LEU A 241 16.58 3.48 -12.36
CA LEU A 241 17.44 3.87 -13.47
C LEU A 241 18.53 4.86 -13.07
N HIS A 242 18.38 5.59 -11.96
CA HIS A 242 19.31 6.61 -11.50
C HIS A 242 20.43 6.10 -10.56
N GLY A 243 20.73 4.80 -10.61
CA GLY A 243 21.85 4.22 -9.85
C GLY A 243 21.65 2.76 -9.52
N PRO A 244 20.58 2.35 -8.82
CA PRO A 244 20.37 0.96 -8.37
C PRO A 244 20.46 -0.09 -9.48
N ILE A 245 20.13 0.25 -10.73
CA ILE A 245 20.24 -0.66 -11.88
C ILE A 245 21.68 -1.16 -12.08
N SER A 246 22.68 -0.49 -11.57
CA SER A 246 24.09 -0.94 -11.66
C SER A 246 24.38 -2.21 -10.85
N ALA A 247 23.53 -2.52 -9.87
CA ALA A 247 23.63 -3.76 -9.09
C ALA A 247 22.93 -4.95 -9.74
N LEU A 248 22.24 -4.74 -10.88
CA LEU A 248 21.50 -5.78 -11.57
C LEU A 248 22.44 -6.86 -12.14
N THR A 249 22.19 -8.12 -11.78
CA THR A 249 22.90 -9.29 -12.28
C THR A 249 21.97 -10.24 -13.02
N ALA A 250 22.54 -11.27 -13.66
CA ALA A 250 21.75 -12.31 -14.32
C ALA A 250 20.94 -13.16 -13.34
N ASP A 251 21.31 -13.18 -12.05
CA ASP A 251 20.63 -13.94 -11.00
C ASP A 251 19.56 -13.12 -10.28
N THR A 252 19.51 -11.80 -10.53
CA THR A 252 18.49 -10.92 -9.97
C THR A 252 17.13 -11.23 -10.58
N GLN A 253 16.11 -11.37 -9.75
CA GLN A 253 14.72 -11.50 -10.19
C GLN A 253 14.02 -10.15 -10.10
N VAL A 254 13.49 -9.69 -11.21
CA VAL A 254 12.85 -8.38 -11.31
C VAL A 254 11.35 -8.54 -11.46
N PHE A 255 10.62 -8.05 -10.48
CA PHE A 255 9.17 -7.95 -10.52
C PHE A 255 8.76 -6.55 -10.96
N ILE A 256 7.86 -6.45 -11.93
CA ILE A 256 7.34 -5.18 -12.43
C ILE A 256 5.84 -5.14 -12.15
N VAL A 257 5.43 -4.22 -11.30
CA VAL A 257 4.01 -3.98 -10.99
C VAL A 257 3.45 -3.05 -12.07
N ALA A 258 2.54 -3.59 -12.86
CA ALA A 258 1.95 -2.92 -14.01
C ALA A 258 0.42 -3.08 -14.01
N PRO A 259 -0.31 -2.28 -13.23
CA PRO A 259 -1.76 -2.32 -13.19
C PRO A 259 -2.35 -2.03 -14.58
N LYS A 260 -3.55 -2.56 -14.84
CA LYS A 260 -4.26 -2.28 -16.07
C LYS A 260 -4.46 -0.77 -16.24
N HIS A 261 -4.39 -0.30 -17.48
CA HIS A 261 -4.47 1.11 -17.88
C HIS A 261 -3.29 2.01 -17.46
N MET A 262 -2.23 1.43 -16.87
CA MET A 262 -0.99 2.15 -16.67
C MET A 262 -0.42 2.63 -18.02
N PRO A 263 0.09 3.88 -18.13
CA PRO A 263 0.76 4.32 -19.34
C PRO A 263 1.97 3.46 -19.67
N ALA A 264 1.95 2.73 -20.79
CA ALA A 264 2.97 1.73 -21.13
C ALA A 264 4.38 2.35 -21.23
N GLU A 265 4.49 3.56 -21.77
CA GLU A 265 5.75 4.31 -21.89
C GLU A 265 6.43 4.56 -20.55
N SER A 266 5.68 4.54 -19.44
CA SER A 266 6.21 4.80 -18.10
C SER A 266 7.22 3.76 -17.62
N ILE A 267 7.22 2.55 -18.21
CA ILE A 267 8.06 1.43 -17.83
C ILE A 267 8.94 0.89 -18.97
N VAL A 268 8.72 1.34 -20.22
CA VAL A 268 9.41 0.81 -21.41
C VAL A 268 10.93 1.01 -21.34
N GLU A 269 11.39 2.18 -20.93
CA GLU A 269 12.83 2.44 -20.80
C GLU A 269 13.49 1.51 -19.79
N ALA A 270 12.89 1.37 -18.61
CA ALA A 270 13.40 0.50 -17.55
C ALA A 270 13.45 -0.95 -18.00
N THR A 271 12.35 -1.48 -18.55
CA THR A 271 12.29 -2.86 -19.04
C THR A 271 13.28 -3.15 -20.16
N THR A 272 13.47 -2.19 -21.09
CA THR A 272 14.45 -2.33 -22.16
C THR A 272 15.89 -2.43 -21.62
N LYS A 273 16.23 -1.68 -20.60
CA LYS A 273 17.56 -1.75 -19.96
C LYS A 273 17.70 -3.03 -19.13
N ILE A 274 16.70 -3.39 -18.36
CA ILE A 274 16.68 -4.59 -17.50
C ILE A 274 16.85 -5.85 -18.35
N ARG A 275 16.15 -5.98 -19.47
CA ARG A 275 16.22 -7.15 -20.35
C ARG A 275 17.62 -7.46 -20.90
N LYS A 276 18.53 -6.49 -20.91
CA LYS A 276 19.91 -6.70 -21.35
C LYS A 276 20.74 -7.54 -20.37
N THR A 277 20.35 -7.59 -19.13
CA THR A 277 21.12 -8.23 -18.05
C THR A 277 20.32 -9.36 -17.38
N SER A 278 19.07 -9.13 -17.00
CA SER A 278 18.26 -10.12 -16.29
C SER A 278 17.49 -11.00 -17.28
N PRO A 279 17.70 -12.31 -17.23
CA PRO A 279 16.93 -13.22 -18.07
C PRO A 279 15.52 -13.48 -17.54
N ARG A 280 15.19 -13.06 -16.29
CA ARG A 280 13.93 -13.39 -15.64
C ARG A 280 13.20 -12.17 -15.12
N ILE A 281 12.06 -11.87 -15.76
CA ILE A 281 11.17 -10.77 -15.39
C ILE A 281 9.80 -11.35 -15.05
N PHE A 282 9.24 -10.86 -13.94
CA PHE A 282 7.89 -11.17 -13.49
C PHE A 282 7.02 -9.92 -13.65
N TRP A 283 5.86 -10.08 -14.26
CA TRP A 283 4.88 -9.03 -14.41
C TRP A 283 3.71 -9.27 -13.45
N ILE A 284 3.28 -8.23 -12.77
CA ILE A 284 2.14 -8.26 -11.87
C ILE A 284 1.15 -7.22 -12.34
N GLY A 285 -0.05 -7.67 -12.70
CA GLY A 285 -1.06 -6.83 -13.31
C GLY A 285 -1.17 -7.02 -14.81
N ASN A 286 -2.18 -6.39 -15.41
CA ASN A 286 -2.57 -6.58 -16.82
C ASN A 286 -2.13 -5.42 -17.74
N GLY A 287 -1.32 -4.47 -17.22
CA GLY A 287 -0.83 -3.30 -17.99
C GLY A 287 0.56 -3.46 -18.59
N GLY A 288 1.23 -4.60 -18.35
CA GLY A 288 2.59 -4.83 -18.82
C GLY A 288 2.70 -5.25 -20.28
N THR A 289 3.96 -5.31 -20.77
CA THR A 289 4.31 -5.80 -22.10
C THR A 289 5.23 -7.03 -21.97
N PRO A 290 4.73 -8.17 -21.47
CA PRO A 290 5.53 -9.37 -21.31
C PRO A 290 6.00 -9.92 -22.66
N THR A 291 7.15 -10.60 -22.66
CA THR A 291 7.67 -11.35 -23.80
C THR A 291 7.81 -12.83 -23.44
N GLY A 292 8.05 -13.70 -24.41
CA GLY A 292 7.87 -15.15 -24.30
C GLY A 292 8.52 -15.88 -23.10
N SER A 293 9.58 -15.34 -22.50
CA SER A 293 10.23 -15.91 -21.30
C SER A 293 9.73 -15.33 -19.97
N ASP A 294 8.93 -14.28 -20.01
CA ASP A 294 8.46 -13.61 -18.81
C ASP A 294 7.37 -14.41 -18.10
N ILE A 295 7.28 -14.23 -16.78
CA ILE A 295 6.24 -14.84 -15.97
C ILE A 295 5.22 -13.76 -15.66
N VAL A 296 3.94 -14.05 -15.91
CA VAL A 296 2.85 -13.11 -15.68
C VAL A 296 1.97 -13.61 -14.53
N LEU A 297 1.78 -12.76 -13.54
CA LEU A 297 0.77 -12.89 -12.51
C LEU A 297 -0.39 -11.97 -12.92
N ALA A 298 -1.51 -12.56 -13.29
CA ALA A 298 -2.67 -11.81 -13.76
C ALA A 298 -3.19 -10.88 -12.65
N GLY A 299 -3.31 -9.61 -12.98
CA GLY A 299 -3.93 -8.61 -12.12
C GLY A 299 -5.44 -8.53 -12.31
N THR A 300 -6.00 -7.39 -11.96
CA THR A 300 -7.42 -7.10 -12.03
C THR A 300 -7.84 -6.45 -13.35
N ASN A 301 -9.15 -6.45 -13.60
CA ASN A 301 -9.77 -5.79 -14.73
C ASN A 301 -10.66 -4.62 -14.30
N CYS A 302 -10.23 -3.85 -13.30
CA CYS A 302 -10.88 -2.63 -12.88
C CYS A 302 -10.90 -1.58 -14.01
N ASP A 303 -11.67 -0.50 -13.80
CA ASP A 303 -11.99 0.46 -14.87
C ASP A 303 -10.83 1.40 -15.21
N ASP A 304 -9.88 1.59 -14.25
CA ASP A 304 -8.72 2.48 -14.39
C ASP A 304 -7.50 1.98 -13.62
N GLU A 305 -6.35 2.64 -13.79
CA GLU A 305 -5.10 2.33 -13.11
C GLU A 305 -5.24 2.46 -11.58
N ILE A 306 -5.98 3.45 -11.11
CA ILE A 306 -6.14 3.75 -9.68
C ILE A 306 -6.83 2.58 -8.97
N THR A 307 -7.98 2.15 -9.49
CA THR A 307 -8.76 1.04 -8.93
C THR A 307 -8.09 -0.32 -9.18
N SER A 308 -7.39 -0.51 -10.30
CA SER A 308 -6.57 -1.71 -10.53
C SER A 308 -5.47 -1.84 -9.48
N THR A 309 -4.72 -0.76 -9.21
CA THR A 309 -3.67 -0.74 -8.17
C THR A 309 -4.20 -1.13 -6.80
N LEU A 310 -5.38 -0.63 -6.44
CA LEU A 310 -6.02 -0.91 -5.15
C LEU A 310 -6.27 -2.41 -4.95
N VAL A 311 -6.71 -3.12 -5.99
CA VAL A 311 -7.04 -4.54 -5.89
C VAL A 311 -5.82 -5.44 -6.20
N ASP A 312 -4.90 -5.02 -7.08
CA ASP A 312 -3.69 -5.77 -7.42
C ASP A 312 -2.76 -5.97 -6.20
N ALA A 313 -2.92 -5.16 -5.13
CA ALA A 313 -2.25 -5.38 -3.85
C ALA A 313 -2.49 -6.80 -3.29
N MET A 314 -3.67 -7.37 -3.50
CA MET A 314 -4.01 -8.73 -3.06
C MET A 314 -3.17 -9.80 -3.78
N VAL A 315 -2.83 -9.59 -5.06
CA VAL A 315 -1.98 -10.51 -5.84
C VAL A 315 -0.58 -10.57 -5.22
N LEU A 316 -0.04 -9.41 -4.85
CA LEU A 316 1.28 -9.28 -4.22
C LEU A 316 1.31 -9.89 -2.81
N GLN A 317 0.25 -9.70 -2.03
CA GLN A 317 0.11 -10.29 -0.70
C GLN A 317 0.04 -11.82 -0.78
N ARG A 318 -0.71 -12.37 -1.74
CA ARG A 318 -0.76 -13.81 -1.98
C ARG A 318 0.58 -14.36 -2.43
N PHE A 319 1.29 -13.65 -3.31
CA PHE A 319 2.63 -14.06 -3.71
C PHE A 319 3.58 -14.10 -2.50
N ALA A 320 3.61 -13.07 -1.64
CA ALA A 320 4.45 -13.05 -0.45
C ALA A 320 4.12 -14.19 0.52
N LEU A 321 2.83 -14.45 0.77
CA LEU A 321 2.34 -15.56 1.59
C LEU A 321 2.84 -16.92 1.06
N GLU A 322 2.53 -17.23 -0.20
CA GLU A 322 2.83 -18.54 -0.78
C GLU A 322 4.34 -18.74 -0.96
N PHE A 323 5.07 -17.67 -1.27
CA PHE A 323 6.53 -17.71 -1.34
C PHE A 323 7.17 -17.98 0.03
N ALA A 324 6.66 -17.38 1.12
CA ALA A 324 7.12 -17.66 2.48
C ALA A 324 6.88 -19.13 2.86
N VAL A 325 5.67 -19.63 2.62
CA VAL A 325 5.30 -21.03 2.93
C VAL A 325 6.15 -22.01 2.11
N ALA A 326 6.33 -21.77 0.82
CA ALA A 326 7.17 -22.59 -0.05
C ALA A 326 8.65 -22.57 0.35
N SER A 327 9.10 -21.49 0.99
CA SER A 327 10.45 -21.33 1.53
C SER A 327 10.60 -21.89 2.96
N GLY A 328 9.53 -22.44 3.56
CA GLY A 328 9.53 -23.07 4.88
C GLY A 328 9.35 -22.11 6.05
N PHE A 329 8.92 -20.87 5.81
CA PHE A 329 8.64 -19.87 6.85
C PHE A 329 7.15 -19.82 7.22
N ASP A 330 6.86 -19.41 8.47
CA ASP A 330 5.49 -19.12 8.92
C ASP A 330 5.23 -17.59 8.85
N PRO A 331 4.51 -17.09 7.83
CA PRO A 331 4.23 -15.68 7.68
C PRO A 331 3.23 -15.13 8.73
N ASP A 332 2.53 -16.00 9.47
CA ASP A 332 1.62 -15.58 10.55
C ASP A 332 2.38 -15.01 11.75
N ALA A 333 3.59 -15.51 12.01
CA ALA A 333 4.41 -15.14 13.16
C ALA A 333 5.90 -15.12 12.81
N PRO A 334 6.34 -14.19 11.95
CA PRO A 334 7.73 -14.09 11.56
C PRO A 334 8.62 -13.77 12.78
N GLU A 335 9.76 -14.44 12.86
CA GLU A 335 10.70 -14.30 13.96
C GLU A 335 11.26 -12.88 14.05
N GLY A 336 11.27 -12.31 15.23
CA GLY A 336 11.84 -10.98 15.50
C GLY A 336 10.90 -9.82 15.26
N LEU A 337 9.65 -10.08 14.85
CA LEU A 337 8.63 -9.06 14.66
C LEU A 337 7.46 -9.23 15.63
N SER A 338 6.80 -8.12 15.93
CA SER A 338 5.55 -8.08 16.69
C SER A 338 4.50 -7.27 15.93
N LYS A 339 3.20 -7.57 16.17
CA LYS A 339 2.08 -6.92 15.45
C LYS A 339 2.04 -5.40 15.64
N VAL A 340 2.45 -4.91 16.80
CA VAL A 340 2.54 -3.48 17.09
C VAL A 340 3.96 -3.15 17.49
N THR A 341 4.57 -2.20 16.77
CA THR A 341 5.90 -1.68 17.10
C THR A 341 5.74 -0.34 17.82
N LEU A 342 6.27 -0.25 19.02
CA LEU A 342 6.28 0.99 19.81
C LEU A 342 7.55 1.77 19.47
N THR A 343 7.41 2.85 18.71
CA THR A 343 8.48 3.82 18.39
C THR A 343 8.25 5.13 19.15
N TYR A 344 9.34 5.76 19.64
CA TYR A 344 9.30 6.99 20.47
C TYR A 344 10.10 8.11 19.80
#